data_92b817b317599841140f73a66d1fc488
#
_entry.id   92b817b317599841140f73a66d1fc488
#
_cell.length_a   1.000
_cell.length_b   1.000
_cell.length_c   1.000
_cell.angle_alpha   90.00
_cell.angle_beta   90.00
_cell.angle_gamma   90.00
#
_symmetry.space_group_name_H-M   'P 1'
#
loop_
_entity.id
_entity.type
_entity.pdbx_description
1 polymer ?
#
loop_
_entity_poly.entity_id
_entity_poly.type
_entity_poly.pdbx_seq_one_letter_code
_entity_poly.pdbx_strand_id
1 'polypeptide(L)'
;MQNNSKNINRLISVLWNRKWRIMLGTLIGAAVLWVLSTVVIKPVYTASMSMYVYGNKNRSAAEETALTESDITVSQSLAETYGVIIQSNTVMEKIIKRLDLDMTKNQLKEKIKTASVQNTEILSVEVTDKDKKRAAEIANTIAKVLPGEISRVV
;
A
#
# COMPACT_ATOMS: atom_id res chain seq x y z
N MET A 1 -29.71 -8.73 52.54
CA MET A 1 -29.09 -9.17 51.27
C MET A 1 -30.03 -10.03 50.39
N GLN A 2 -31.35 -9.95 50.52
CA GLN A 2 -32.28 -10.87 49.85
C GLN A 2 -33.07 -10.28 48.66
N ASN A 3 -32.87 -9.01 48.32
CA ASN A 3 -33.63 -8.34 47.27
C ASN A 3 -33.01 -8.43 45.87
N ASN A 4 -31.68 -8.72 45.76
CA ASN A 4 -31.04 -8.77 44.45
C ASN A 4 -31.35 -10.06 43.65
N SER A 5 -31.54 -11.19 44.32
CA SER A 5 -31.80 -12.48 43.63
C SER A 5 -33.21 -12.52 43.02
N LYS A 6 -34.20 -11.87 43.62
CA LYS A 6 -35.57 -11.81 43.07
C LYS A 6 -35.65 -10.91 41.83
N ASN A 7 -34.84 -9.87 41.75
CA ASN A 7 -34.78 -8.97 40.60
C ASN A 7 -34.07 -9.65 39.40
N ILE A 8 -33.04 -10.44 39.68
CA ILE A 8 -32.28 -11.16 38.63
C ILE A 8 -33.18 -12.24 38.00
N ASN A 9 -33.93 -13.01 38.81
CA ASN A 9 -34.85 -14.04 38.30
C ASN A 9 -36.00 -13.46 37.48
N ARG A 10 -36.49 -12.27 37.84
CA ARG A 10 -37.50 -11.55 37.06
C ARG A 10 -36.93 -11.05 35.73
N LEU A 11 -35.73 -10.56 35.71
CA LEU A 11 -35.03 -10.14 34.45
C LEU A 11 -34.82 -11.33 33.52
N ILE A 12 -34.36 -12.44 34.05
CA ILE A 12 -34.17 -13.69 33.29
C ILE A 12 -35.49 -14.20 32.70
N SER A 13 -36.60 -14.20 33.47
CA SER A 13 -37.89 -14.67 32.97
C SER A 13 -38.48 -13.76 31.88
N VAL A 14 -38.25 -12.44 31.96
CA VAL A 14 -38.69 -11.48 30.94
C VAL A 14 -37.84 -11.66 29.66
N LEU A 15 -36.52 -11.88 29.80
CA LEU A 15 -35.66 -12.18 28.67
C LEU A 15 -36.04 -13.51 28.00
N TRP A 16 -36.35 -14.54 28.79
CA TRP A 16 -36.73 -15.85 28.29
C TRP A 16 -38.06 -15.84 27.52
N ASN A 17 -39.05 -15.07 27.98
CA ASN A 17 -40.33 -14.91 27.28
C ASN A 17 -40.27 -14.06 26.02
N ARG A 18 -39.23 -13.20 25.91
CA ARG A 18 -39.01 -12.33 24.73
C ARG A 18 -37.80 -12.75 23.87
N LYS A 19 -37.25 -13.96 24.13
CA LYS A 19 -36.07 -14.49 23.40
C LYS A 19 -36.22 -14.46 21.88
N TRP A 20 -37.41 -14.72 21.37
CA TRP A 20 -37.69 -14.68 19.93
C TRP A 20 -37.53 -13.28 19.34
N ARG A 21 -37.93 -12.23 20.04
CA ARG A 21 -37.77 -10.84 19.58
C ARG A 21 -36.29 -10.40 19.64
N ILE A 22 -35.57 -10.81 20.66
CA ILE A 22 -34.16 -10.54 20.82
C ILE A 22 -33.38 -11.28 19.73
N MET A 23 -33.69 -12.54 19.48
CA MET A 23 -33.08 -13.35 18.45
C MET A 23 -33.32 -12.77 17.03
N LEU A 24 -34.56 -12.29 16.79
CA LEU A 24 -34.91 -11.65 15.52
C LEU A 24 -34.13 -10.32 15.35
N GLY A 25 -34.04 -9.52 16.40
CA GLY A 25 -33.31 -8.26 16.40
C GLY A 25 -31.79 -8.45 16.15
N THR A 26 -31.20 -9.45 16.82
CA THR A 26 -29.77 -9.77 16.59
C THR A 26 -29.51 -10.31 15.18
N LEU A 27 -30.44 -11.12 14.64
CA LEU A 27 -30.30 -11.63 13.26
C LEU A 27 -30.38 -10.51 12.24
N ILE A 28 -31.33 -9.58 12.40
CA ILE A 28 -31.44 -8.41 11.51
C ILE A 28 -30.22 -7.52 11.65
N GLY A 29 -29.76 -7.24 12.88
CA GLY A 29 -28.55 -6.45 13.13
C GLY A 29 -27.30 -7.07 12.52
N ALA A 30 -27.12 -8.38 12.65
CA ALA A 30 -26.01 -9.11 12.03
C ALA A 30 -26.07 -9.06 10.49
N ALA A 31 -27.26 -9.22 9.91
CA ALA A 31 -27.44 -9.13 8.45
C ALA A 31 -27.10 -7.73 7.91
N VAL A 32 -27.54 -6.68 8.59
CA VAL A 32 -27.23 -5.29 8.23
C VAL A 32 -25.73 -5.03 8.31
N LEU A 33 -25.07 -5.45 9.40
CA LEU A 33 -23.62 -5.30 9.55
C LEU A 33 -22.85 -6.10 8.50
N TRP A 34 -23.32 -7.29 8.16
CA TRP A 34 -22.68 -8.10 7.10
C TRP A 34 -22.78 -7.44 5.73
N VAL A 35 -23.94 -6.90 5.36
CA VAL A 35 -24.13 -6.16 4.11
C VAL A 35 -23.27 -4.89 4.11
N LEU A 36 -23.25 -4.13 5.21
CA LEU A 36 -22.40 -2.93 5.32
C LEU A 36 -20.92 -3.29 5.19
N SER A 37 -20.46 -4.37 5.81
CA SER A 37 -19.08 -4.83 5.74
C SER A 37 -18.64 -5.16 4.30
N THR A 38 -19.49 -5.85 3.55
CA THR A 38 -19.17 -6.23 2.16
C THR A 38 -19.22 -5.08 1.17
N VAL A 39 -20.08 -4.08 1.41
CA VAL A 39 -20.23 -2.92 0.53
C VAL A 39 -19.19 -1.83 0.82
N VAL A 40 -18.85 -1.62 2.10
CA VAL A 40 -17.95 -0.52 2.53
C VAL A 40 -16.48 -0.90 2.37
N ILE A 41 -16.11 -2.16 2.69
CA ILE A 41 -14.72 -2.61 2.61
C ILE A 41 -14.43 -3.14 1.21
N LYS A 42 -13.98 -2.24 0.32
CA LYS A 42 -13.50 -2.66 -1.00
C LYS A 42 -12.10 -3.23 -0.85
N PRO A 43 -11.82 -4.45 -1.34
CA PRO A 43 -10.48 -5.01 -1.31
C PRO A 43 -9.53 -4.11 -2.12
N VAL A 44 -8.36 -3.86 -1.56
CA VAL A 44 -7.29 -3.09 -2.20
C VAL A 44 -6.09 -4.01 -2.32
N TYR A 45 -5.51 -4.07 -3.51
CA TYR A 45 -4.36 -4.92 -3.82
C TYR A 45 -3.12 -4.05 -3.93
N THR A 46 -2.03 -4.50 -3.33
CA THR A 46 -0.73 -3.84 -3.40
C THR A 46 0.21 -4.70 -4.23
N ALA A 47 0.77 -4.13 -5.28
CA ALA A 47 1.90 -4.69 -6.00
C ALA A 47 3.16 -3.95 -5.55
N SER A 48 4.17 -4.68 -5.09
CA SER A 48 5.45 -4.12 -4.68
C SER A 48 6.55 -4.57 -5.62
N MET A 49 7.48 -3.67 -5.90
CA MET A 49 8.73 -3.95 -6.59
C MET A 49 9.89 -3.31 -5.84
N SER A 50 11.04 -3.92 -5.91
CA SER A 50 12.28 -3.39 -5.34
C SER A 50 13.33 -3.26 -6.44
N MET A 51 14.11 -2.19 -6.40
CA MET A 51 15.21 -1.97 -7.31
C MET A 51 16.44 -1.54 -6.56
N TYR A 52 17.60 -2.02 -7.03
CA TYR A 52 18.89 -1.56 -6.53
C TYR A 52 19.26 -0.25 -7.23
N VAL A 53 19.71 0.70 -6.43
CA VAL A 53 20.19 1.98 -6.88
C VAL A 53 21.73 1.97 -6.81
N TYR A 54 22.36 1.74 -7.96
CA TYR A 54 23.81 1.82 -8.02
C TYR A 54 24.24 3.26 -8.32
N GLY A 55 25.01 3.87 -7.42
CA GLY A 55 25.80 5.04 -7.76
C GLY A 55 26.80 4.65 -8.84
N ASN A 56 26.74 5.31 -10.01
CA ASN A 56 27.64 5.06 -11.13
C ASN A 56 29.05 5.55 -10.76
N LYS A 57 29.78 4.76 -9.99
CA LYS A 57 31.23 4.87 -9.91
C LYS A 57 31.79 3.82 -10.86
N ASN A 58 32.64 4.25 -11.79
CA ASN A 58 33.60 3.40 -12.51
C ASN A 58 34.48 2.66 -11.47
N ARG A 59 33.91 1.66 -10.80
CA ARG A 59 34.71 0.74 -10.01
C ARG A 59 35.30 -0.26 -10.98
N SER A 60 36.60 -0.08 -11.25
CA SER A 60 37.44 -1.14 -11.78
C SER A 60 37.24 -2.37 -10.90
N ALA A 61 37.09 -3.54 -11.49
CA ALA A 61 36.82 -4.83 -10.83
C ALA A 61 37.91 -5.26 -9.80
N ALA A 62 38.77 -4.36 -9.35
CA ALA A 62 39.86 -4.59 -8.41
C ALA A 62 39.64 -4.04 -7.00
N GLU A 63 38.52 -3.30 -6.74
CA GLU A 63 38.25 -2.72 -5.41
C GLU A 63 36.93 -3.24 -4.83
N GLU A 64 36.84 -4.54 -4.67
CA GLU A 64 35.70 -5.23 -4.00
C GLU A 64 35.88 -5.26 -2.48
N THR A 65 36.48 -4.23 -1.87
CA THR A 65 36.80 -4.25 -0.43
C THR A 65 36.18 -3.05 0.28
N ALA A 66 35.19 -3.37 1.14
CA ALA A 66 34.54 -2.54 2.16
C ALA A 66 33.68 -1.36 1.64
N LEU A 67 32.35 -1.54 1.77
CA LEU A 67 31.40 -0.44 1.74
C LEU A 67 31.74 0.54 2.86
N THR A 68 32.09 1.76 2.51
CA THR A 68 32.36 2.83 3.49
C THR A 68 31.01 3.45 3.90
N GLU A 69 30.88 3.92 5.13
CA GLU A 69 29.67 4.65 5.60
C GLU A 69 29.28 5.79 4.66
N SER A 70 30.26 6.43 4.04
CA SER A 70 30.07 7.45 3.00
C SER A 70 29.35 6.91 1.76
N ASP A 71 29.61 5.67 1.35
CA ASP A 71 28.98 5.06 0.17
C ASP A 71 27.50 4.74 0.45
N ILE A 72 27.19 4.33 1.67
CA ILE A 72 25.82 4.08 2.11
C ILE A 72 25.01 5.37 2.13
N THR A 73 25.57 6.47 2.62
CA THR A 73 24.89 7.77 2.67
C THR A 73 24.60 8.31 1.27
N VAL A 74 25.55 8.17 0.36
CA VAL A 74 25.37 8.58 -1.05
C VAL A 74 24.28 7.74 -1.73
N SER A 75 24.28 6.44 -1.52
CA SER A 75 23.27 5.55 -2.10
C SER A 75 21.86 5.81 -1.55
N GLN A 76 21.74 6.17 -0.28
CA GLN A 76 20.46 6.59 0.32
C GLN A 76 19.93 7.88 -0.32
N SER A 77 20.79 8.88 -0.50
CA SER A 77 20.42 10.15 -1.16
C SER A 77 20.00 9.92 -2.62
N LEU A 78 20.63 8.98 -3.30
CA LEU A 78 20.23 8.58 -4.66
C LEU A 78 18.88 7.87 -4.67
N ALA A 79 18.60 6.98 -3.71
CA ALA A 79 17.32 6.30 -3.60
C ALA A 79 16.18 7.28 -3.35
N GLU A 80 16.38 8.29 -2.50
CA GLU A 80 15.41 9.38 -2.29
C GLU A 80 15.18 10.18 -3.58
N THR A 81 16.25 10.53 -4.28
CA THR A 81 16.17 11.25 -5.56
C THR A 81 15.36 10.43 -6.59
N TYR A 82 15.58 9.13 -6.67
CA TYR A 82 14.84 8.27 -7.58
C TYR A 82 13.36 8.15 -7.17
N GLY A 83 13.07 8.16 -5.87
CA GLY A 83 11.71 8.24 -5.35
C GLY A 83 10.98 9.50 -5.85
N VAL A 84 11.65 10.64 -5.82
CA VAL A 84 11.12 11.91 -6.37
C VAL A 84 10.92 11.84 -7.88
N ILE A 85 11.88 11.26 -8.62
CA ILE A 85 11.77 11.08 -10.09
C ILE A 85 10.55 10.21 -10.42
N ILE A 86 10.34 9.10 -9.72
CA ILE A 86 9.17 8.23 -9.90
C ILE A 86 7.87 9.02 -9.75
N GLN A 87 7.77 9.88 -8.74
CA GLN A 87 6.58 10.68 -8.47
C GLN A 87 6.48 11.95 -9.34
N SER A 88 7.39 12.15 -10.28
CA SER A 88 7.35 13.30 -11.18
C SER A 88 6.15 13.26 -12.12
N ASN A 89 5.67 14.43 -12.53
CA ASN A 89 4.56 14.52 -13.48
C ASN A 89 4.88 13.87 -14.84
N THR A 90 6.14 13.87 -15.25
CA THR A 90 6.60 13.27 -16.51
C THR A 90 6.47 11.75 -16.48
N VAL A 91 6.88 11.11 -15.37
CA VAL A 91 6.74 9.66 -15.21
C VAL A 91 5.27 9.27 -15.12
N MET A 92 4.47 10.00 -14.35
CA MET A 92 3.03 9.75 -14.26
C MET A 92 2.33 9.81 -15.61
N GLU A 93 2.64 10.84 -16.40
CA GLU A 93 2.05 11.00 -17.74
C GLU A 93 2.45 9.85 -18.68
N LYS A 94 3.69 9.41 -18.63
CA LYS A 94 4.16 8.28 -19.45
C LYS A 94 3.47 6.97 -19.07
N ILE A 95 3.25 6.72 -17.77
CA ILE A 95 2.54 5.54 -17.30
C ILE A 95 1.08 5.58 -17.75
N ILE A 96 0.40 6.71 -17.55
CA ILE A 96 -1.00 6.90 -17.96
C ILE A 96 -1.16 6.65 -19.45
N LYS A 97 -0.31 7.27 -20.29
CA LYS A 97 -0.35 7.08 -21.74
C LYS A 97 -0.03 5.65 -22.19
N ARG A 98 0.91 4.99 -21.50
CA ARG A 98 1.36 3.65 -21.89
C ARG A 98 0.36 2.56 -21.56
N LEU A 99 -0.39 2.75 -20.50
CA LEU A 99 -1.41 1.80 -20.01
C LEU A 99 -2.83 2.25 -20.32
N ASP A 100 -3.00 3.38 -21.03
CA ASP A 100 -4.30 3.99 -21.36
C ASP A 100 -5.23 4.09 -20.13
N LEU A 101 -4.68 4.68 -19.04
CA LEU A 101 -5.40 4.76 -17.78
C LEU A 101 -6.35 5.95 -17.77
N ASP A 102 -7.61 5.70 -17.45
CA ASP A 102 -8.62 6.75 -17.21
C ASP A 102 -8.49 7.31 -15.80
N MET A 103 -7.39 8.03 -15.55
CA MET A 103 -7.12 8.72 -14.28
C MET A 103 -6.17 9.89 -14.46
N THR A 104 -6.23 10.84 -13.52
CA THR A 104 -5.32 11.99 -13.48
C THR A 104 -3.96 11.61 -12.91
N LYS A 105 -2.93 12.44 -13.20
CA LYS A 105 -1.58 12.27 -12.62
C LYS A 105 -1.60 12.26 -11.09
N ASN A 106 -2.44 13.08 -10.47
CA ASN A 106 -2.55 13.14 -9.02
C ASN A 106 -3.17 11.86 -8.43
N GLN A 107 -4.22 11.34 -9.07
CA GLN A 107 -4.82 10.07 -8.68
C GLN A 107 -3.85 8.90 -8.80
N LEU A 108 -2.98 8.90 -9.82
CA LEU A 108 -1.95 7.88 -9.96
C LEU A 108 -0.86 8.03 -8.88
N LYS A 109 -0.42 9.26 -8.57
CA LYS A 109 0.53 9.52 -7.49
C LYS A 109 0.06 9.00 -6.13
N GLU A 110 -1.21 9.19 -5.79
CA GLU A 110 -1.80 8.70 -4.53
C GLU A 110 -1.77 7.17 -4.40
N LYS A 111 -1.71 6.47 -5.53
CA LYS A 111 -1.61 5.00 -5.59
C LYS A 111 -0.19 4.48 -5.48
N ILE A 112 0.82 5.34 -5.64
CA ILE A 112 2.23 4.96 -5.67
C ILE A 112 2.92 5.49 -4.42
N LYS A 113 3.51 4.59 -3.65
CA LYS A 113 4.38 4.91 -2.52
C LYS A 113 5.79 4.47 -2.83
N THR A 114 6.74 5.32 -2.52
CA THR A 114 8.16 5.03 -2.64
C THR A 114 8.80 5.11 -1.26
N ALA A 115 9.63 4.15 -0.92
CA ALA A 115 10.37 4.12 0.34
C ALA A 115 11.79 3.58 0.09
N SER A 116 12.78 4.25 0.63
CA SER A 116 14.12 3.70 0.74
C SER A 116 14.13 2.68 1.88
N VAL A 117 14.69 1.51 1.65
CA VAL A 117 14.88 0.52 2.70
C VAL A 117 16.08 0.95 3.54
N GLN A 118 15.85 1.18 4.84
CA GLN A 118 16.85 1.71 5.76
C GLN A 118 18.19 0.95 5.67
N ASN A 119 19.28 1.69 5.60
CA ASN A 119 20.65 1.19 5.51
C ASN A 119 20.95 0.30 4.30
N THR A 120 20.17 0.45 3.22
CA THR A 120 20.40 -0.29 1.98
C THR A 120 20.28 0.63 0.76
N GLU A 121 20.83 0.17 -0.37
CA GLU A 121 20.71 0.80 -1.68
C GLU A 121 19.41 0.41 -2.40
N ILE A 122 18.42 -0.07 -1.65
CA ILE A 122 17.18 -0.59 -2.22
C ILE A 122 16.09 0.46 -2.12
N LEU A 123 15.51 0.80 -3.26
CA LEU A 123 14.27 1.55 -3.36
C LEU A 123 13.10 0.59 -3.52
N SER A 124 12.17 0.63 -2.59
CA SER A 124 10.90 -0.08 -2.67
C SER A 124 9.83 0.84 -3.26
N VAL A 125 9.07 0.32 -4.20
CA VAL A 125 7.92 1.00 -4.82
C VAL A 125 6.69 0.13 -4.64
N GLU A 126 5.68 0.68 -4.02
CA GLU A 126 4.40 0.03 -3.78
C GLU A 126 3.31 0.72 -4.59
N VAL A 127 2.54 -0.06 -5.32
CA VAL A 127 1.40 0.41 -6.11
C VAL A 127 0.14 -0.22 -5.57
N THR A 128 -0.81 0.61 -5.18
CA THR A 128 -2.07 0.19 -4.57
C THR A 128 -3.23 0.46 -5.52
N ASP A 129 -3.99 -0.57 -5.88
CA ASP A 129 -5.19 -0.42 -6.72
C ASP A 129 -6.31 -1.40 -6.31
N LYS A 130 -7.54 -1.11 -6.73
CA LYS A 130 -8.70 -2.01 -6.57
C LYS A 130 -8.63 -3.23 -7.49
N ASP A 131 -7.86 -3.14 -8.55
CA ASP A 131 -7.61 -4.23 -9.51
C ASP A 131 -6.16 -4.68 -9.38
N LYS A 132 -5.98 -5.96 -9.02
CA LYS A 132 -4.66 -6.57 -8.84
C LYS A 132 -3.83 -6.60 -10.12
N LYS A 133 -4.47 -6.76 -11.29
CA LYS A 133 -3.76 -6.75 -12.58
C LYS A 133 -3.24 -5.36 -12.88
N ARG A 134 -4.09 -4.35 -12.70
CA ARG A 134 -3.71 -2.95 -12.90
C ARG A 134 -2.60 -2.51 -11.95
N ALA A 135 -2.65 -2.90 -10.66
CA ALA A 135 -1.57 -2.63 -9.72
C ALA A 135 -0.23 -3.19 -10.21
N ALA A 136 -0.21 -4.46 -10.66
CA ALA A 136 0.98 -5.11 -11.19
C ALA A 136 1.47 -4.48 -12.52
N GLU A 137 0.57 -4.12 -13.43
CA GLU A 137 0.90 -3.46 -14.69
C GLU A 137 1.51 -2.09 -14.47
N ILE A 138 0.98 -1.30 -13.52
CA ILE A 138 1.55 0.00 -13.16
C ILE A 138 2.96 -0.20 -12.58
N ALA A 139 3.15 -1.11 -11.61
CA ALA A 139 4.45 -1.40 -11.02
C ALA A 139 5.48 -1.83 -12.09
N ASN A 140 5.11 -2.78 -12.96
CA ASN A 140 5.97 -3.23 -14.05
C ASN A 140 6.28 -2.11 -15.07
N THR A 141 5.34 -1.19 -15.30
CA THR A 141 5.57 -0.08 -16.22
C THR A 141 6.50 0.96 -15.61
N ILE A 142 6.42 1.20 -14.30
CA ILE A 142 7.40 2.03 -13.57
C ILE A 142 8.81 1.44 -13.78
N ALA A 143 8.99 0.13 -13.55
CA ALA A 143 10.27 -0.53 -13.73
C ALA A 143 10.87 -0.35 -15.14
N LYS A 144 10.00 -0.33 -16.16
CA LYS A 144 10.44 -0.15 -17.57
C LYS A 144 10.72 1.30 -17.96
N VAL A 145 10.01 2.26 -17.37
CA VAL A 145 10.12 3.68 -17.71
C VAL A 145 11.24 4.34 -16.95
N LEU A 146 11.47 3.94 -15.70
CA LEU A 146 12.39 4.61 -14.79
C LEU A 146 13.84 4.68 -15.27
N PRO A 147 14.47 3.62 -15.83
CA PRO A 147 15.86 3.70 -16.28
C PRO A 147 16.09 4.80 -17.33
N GLY A 148 15.12 4.97 -18.23
CA GLY A 148 15.20 6.00 -19.26
C GLY A 148 15.01 7.42 -18.72
N GLU A 149 14.28 7.60 -17.64
CA GLU A 149 14.13 8.92 -17.00
C GLU A 149 15.33 9.27 -16.13
N ILE A 150 15.90 8.31 -15.43
CA ILE A 150 17.13 8.50 -14.66
C ILE A 150 18.27 8.94 -15.59
N SER A 151 18.48 8.22 -16.69
CA SER A 151 19.53 8.58 -17.68
C SER A 151 19.37 9.95 -18.33
N ARG A 152 18.20 10.57 -18.21
CA ARG A 152 17.95 11.91 -18.74
C ARG A 152 18.25 13.00 -17.71
N VAL A 153 18.19 12.70 -16.43
CA VAL A 153 18.31 13.66 -15.34
C VAL A 153 19.72 13.63 -14.73
N VAL A 154 20.39 12.50 -14.79
CA VAL A 154 21.75 12.26 -14.31
C VAL A 154 22.73 12.23 -15.49
#